data_800c3aa7ba9ff0b37e29303552695de3
#
_entry.id   800c3aa7ba9ff0b37e29303552695de3
#
_cell.length_a   1.000
_cell.length_b   1.000
_cell.length_c   1.000
_cell.angle_alpha   90.00
_cell.angle_beta   90.00
_cell.angle_gamma   90.00
#
_symmetry.space_group_name_H-M   'P 1'
#
loop_
_entity.id
_entity.type
_entity.pdbx_description
1 polymer ?
#
loop_
_entity_poly.entity_id
_entity_poly.type
_entity_poly.pdbx_seq_one_letter_code
_entity_poly.pdbx_strand_id
1 'polypeptide(L)'
;KVLITGNSDLSLATGLNWYLKYVAGIHLSWNNPSQKLPEVLPLPQKKIRQATAMKNRYYLNYCTYSYSMAFWDWERWEKEIDWMAMHGINMPLSITGMEVVWYNLLKRIGYTTEEINEFISGPAFMAWWQMNNLEGWGGPNPDSWYRQQEALQKKIITRMRELGIEPVFPGYAGMVPRNIGEKLGYQIADPGKWCGFPRPAFLSTEDEHFDSFAAMYYEELEKLYGKAKYYSMDPFHEGGNTEGVDLAKAGTSIMSAMKKANPEAVWVMQAWQANPREAMVSTLDSGDLLVLDLYSEKLPQWGDPESMWYREKGFGKHDWLYCMLLNFGGNVGLH
;
A
#
# COMPACT_ATOMS: atom_id res chain seq x y z
N LYS A 1 13.38 13.18 -36.81
CA LYS A 1 12.19 13.08 -35.94
C LYS A 1 12.21 11.71 -35.26
N VAL A 2 12.11 11.66 -33.95
CA VAL A 2 11.89 10.43 -33.18
C VAL A 2 10.37 10.28 -32.96
N LEU A 3 9.84 9.09 -33.19
CA LEU A 3 8.44 8.74 -32.94
C LEU A 3 8.41 7.63 -31.87
N ILE A 4 7.68 7.84 -30.80
CA ILE A 4 7.41 6.86 -29.76
C ILE A 4 5.93 6.50 -29.82
N THR A 5 5.64 5.20 -29.82
CA THR A 5 4.27 4.67 -29.82
C THR A 5 4.10 3.69 -28.67
N GLY A 6 2.93 3.64 -28.08
CA GLY A 6 2.57 2.74 -27.01
C GLY A 6 1.09 2.35 -27.06
N ASN A 7 0.70 1.34 -26.32
CA ASN A 7 -0.71 0.91 -26.18
C ASN A 7 -1.43 1.57 -24.99
N SER A 8 -0.71 2.40 -24.23
CA SER A 8 -1.23 3.19 -23.11
C SER A 8 -0.32 4.39 -22.82
N ASP A 9 -0.78 5.36 -22.05
CA ASP A 9 0.02 6.52 -21.62
C ASP A 9 1.25 6.08 -20.85
N LEU A 10 1.11 5.08 -19.97
CA LEU A 10 2.23 4.47 -19.26
C LEU A 10 3.28 3.87 -20.24
N SER A 11 2.82 3.20 -21.29
CA SER A 11 3.72 2.66 -22.32
C SER A 11 4.45 3.75 -23.10
N LEU A 12 3.82 4.90 -23.33
CA LEU A 12 4.46 6.06 -23.96
C LEU A 12 5.55 6.64 -23.06
N ALA A 13 5.26 6.84 -21.77
CA ALA A 13 6.23 7.34 -20.79
C ALA A 13 7.42 6.37 -20.65
N THR A 14 7.15 5.07 -20.54
CA THR A 14 8.19 4.04 -20.45
C THR A 14 9.04 3.99 -21.74
N GLY A 15 8.40 4.13 -22.90
CA GLY A 15 9.08 4.18 -24.22
C GLY A 15 9.98 5.41 -24.33
N LEU A 16 9.56 6.56 -23.79
CA LEU A 16 10.38 7.77 -23.72
C LEU A 16 11.62 7.52 -22.86
N ASN A 17 11.46 7.00 -21.66
CA ASN A 17 12.60 6.70 -20.78
C ASN A 17 13.55 5.68 -21.42
N TRP A 18 13.01 4.66 -22.07
CA TRP A 18 13.82 3.67 -22.80
C TRP A 18 14.66 4.33 -23.90
N TYR A 19 14.05 5.23 -24.69
CA TYR A 19 14.76 6.01 -25.70
C TYR A 19 15.85 6.88 -25.07
N LEU A 20 15.52 7.63 -24.05
CA LEU A 20 16.48 8.50 -23.34
C LEU A 20 17.67 7.69 -22.84
N LYS A 21 17.43 6.58 -22.17
CA LYS A 21 18.47 5.75 -21.56
C LYS A 21 19.36 5.05 -22.58
N TYR A 22 18.77 4.36 -23.56
CA TYR A 22 19.51 3.44 -24.43
C TYR A 22 19.88 4.02 -25.80
N VAL A 23 19.31 5.14 -26.21
CA VAL A 23 19.64 5.80 -27.47
C VAL A 23 20.30 7.16 -27.24
N ALA A 24 19.75 7.97 -26.34
CA ALA A 24 20.28 9.30 -26.08
C ALA A 24 21.37 9.35 -24.99
N GLY A 25 21.58 8.25 -24.25
CA GLY A 25 22.58 8.18 -23.17
C GLY A 25 22.23 8.99 -21.93
N ILE A 26 20.93 9.25 -21.72
CA ILE A 26 20.41 10.05 -20.61
C ILE A 26 19.74 9.12 -19.61
N HIS A 27 20.27 9.07 -18.39
CA HIS A 27 19.71 8.25 -17.31
C HIS A 27 19.04 9.13 -16.26
N LEU A 28 17.72 9.02 -16.15
CA LEU A 28 16.93 9.68 -15.11
C LEU A 28 16.85 8.75 -13.88
N SER A 29 17.25 9.26 -12.74
CA SER A 29 17.19 8.55 -11.46
C SER A 29 16.73 9.49 -10.35
N TRP A 30 16.44 8.95 -9.16
CA TRP A 30 16.08 9.75 -8.00
C TRP A 30 17.12 10.84 -7.66
N ASN A 31 18.40 10.50 -7.79
CA ASN A 31 19.51 11.41 -7.47
C ASN A 31 19.86 12.33 -8.62
N ASN A 32 19.36 12.06 -9.82
CA ASN A 32 19.59 12.86 -11.02
C ASN A 32 18.32 12.91 -11.87
N PRO A 33 17.29 13.63 -11.39
CA PRO A 33 15.97 13.65 -12.04
C PRO A 33 15.93 14.50 -13.32
N SER A 34 16.94 15.33 -13.54
CA SER A 34 17.02 16.19 -14.71
C SER A 34 18.42 16.19 -15.29
N GLN A 35 18.52 15.94 -16.59
CA GLN A 35 19.78 16.04 -17.34
C GLN A 35 19.60 16.98 -18.52
N LYS A 36 20.70 17.63 -18.91
CA LYS A 36 20.69 18.47 -20.09
C LYS A 36 20.50 17.59 -21.34
N LEU A 37 19.47 17.87 -22.10
CA LEU A 37 19.25 17.22 -23.37
C LEU A 37 20.33 17.67 -24.37
N PRO A 38 20.78 16.78 -25.29
CA PRO A 38 21.64 17.16 -26.39
C PRO A 38 20.89 18.10 -27.34
N GLU A 39 21.63 19.02 -28.00
CA GLU A 39 21.03 19.93 -28.98
C GLU A 39 20.33 19.20 -30.12
N VAL A 40 20.86 18.04 -30.51
CA VAL A 40 20.29 17.15 -31.51
C VAL A 40 20.03 15.79 -30.90
N LEU A 41 18.77 15.38 -30.86
CA LEU A 41 18.40 14.08 -30.37
C LEU A 41 18.87 12.98 -31.34
N PRO A 42 19.64 11.98 -30.87
CA PRO A 42 20.13 10.90 -31.71
C PRO A 42 18.99 10.04 -32.26
N LEU A 43 19.13 9.59 -33.47
CA LEU A 43 18.15 8.67 -34.09
C LEU A 43 18.50 7.23 -33.72
N PRO A 44 17.50 6.36 -33.43
CA PRO A 44 17.76 4.95 -33.26
C PRO A 44 18.22 4.34 -34.59
N GLN A 45 19.22 3.46 -34.54
CA GLN A 45 19.78 2.81 -35.72
C GLN A 45 18.78 1.89 -36.46
N LYS A 46 17.78 1.39 -35.73
CA LYS A 46 16.72 0.53 -36.22
C LYS A 46 15.42 0.76 -35.48
N LYS A 47 14.31 0.29 -36.03
CA LYS A 47 13.04 0.24 -35.28
C LYS A 47 13.19 -0.65 -34.04
N ILE A 48 12.81 -0.11 -32.89
CA ILE A 48 12.90 -0.81 -31.60
C ILE A 48 11.47 -1.14 -31.18
N ARG A 49 11.26 -2.34 -30.68
CA ARG A 49 10.00 -2.79 -30.06
C ARG A 49 10.32 -3.51 -28.77
N GLN A 50 9.69 -3.05 -27.68
CA GLN A 50 9.76 -3.65 -26.36
C GLN A 50 8.37 -3.98 -25.86
N ALA A 51 8.25 -5.05 -25.08
CA ALA A 51 7.02 -5.45 -24.41
C ALA A 51 7.37 -6.11 -23.07
N THR A 52 6.44 -6.08 -22.14
CA THR A 52 6.53 -6.84 -20.89
C THR A 52 5.32 -7.76 -20.75
N ALA A 53 5.56 -8.97 -20.25
CA ALA A 53 4.50 -9.90 -19.86
C ALA A 53 4.01 -9.67 -18.43
N MET A 54 4.75 -8.88 -17.64
CA MET A 54 4.40 -8.59 -16.24
C MET A 54 3.19 -7.66 -16.18
N LYS A 55 2.06 -8.17 -15.71
CA LYS A 55 0.82 -7.40 -15.55
C LYS A 55 0.96 -6.37 -14.43
N ASN A 56 1.48 -6.79 -13.29
CA ASN A 56 1.61 -5.99 -12.08
C ASN A 56 3.08 -5.63 -11.85
N ARG A 57 3.36 -4.36 -11.68
CA ARG A 57 4.68 -3.80 -11.38
C ARG A 57 4.50 -2.88 -10.18
N TYR A 58 4.63 -3.51 -9.00
CA TYR A 58 4.40 -2.90 -7.70
C TYR A 58 5.56 -1.99 -7.28
N TYR A 59 5.25 -0.98 -6.51
CA TYR A 59 6.23 -0.03 -5.98
C TYR A 59 5.83 0.49 -4.61
N LEU A 60 6.82 0.78 -3.78
CA LEU A 60 6.75 1.25 -2.42
C LEU A 60 6.34 0.17 -1.40
N ASN A 61 6.70 0.42 -0.16
CA ASN A 61 6.20 -0.26 1.03
C ASN A 61 5.74 0.78 2.05
N TYR A 62 5.04 0.35 3.09
CA TYR A 62 4.53 1.28 4.10
C TYR A 62 5.63 2.11 4.76
N CYS A 63 6.73 1.48 5.16
CA CYS A 63 7.81 2.16 5.89
C CYS A 63 8.43 3.32 5.10
N THR A 64 8.49 3.23 3.78
CA THR A 64 9.00 4.28 2.89
C THR A 64 8.27 5.61 3.13
N TYR A 65 6.97 5.55 3.38
CA TYR A 65 6.15 6.74 3.63
C TYR A 65 6.57 7.50 4.89
N SER A 66 6.91 6.80 5.97
CA SER A 66 7.34 7.47 7.20
C SER A 66 8.84 7.79 7.21
N TYR A 67 9.68 6.95 6.61
CA TYR A 67 11.12 7.21 6.55
C TYR A 67 11.52 8.31 5.57
N SER A 68 10.84 8.41 4.42
CA SER A 68 11.27 9.30 3.33
C SER A 68 10.21 10.31 2.92
N MET A 69 8.93 9.96 2.98
CA MET A 69 7.86 10.66 2.28
C MET A 69 6.88 11.41 3.20
N ALA A 70 7.09 11.36 4.53
CA ALA A 70 6.13 11.88 5.52
C ALA A 70 5.72 13.34 5.30
N PHE A 71 6.63 14.15 4.75
CA PHE A 71 6.44 15.59 4.55
C PHE A 71 6.62 16.01 3.08
N TRP A 72 6.48 15.07 2.14
CA TRP A 72 6.53 15.42 0.73
C TRP A 72 5.33 16.29 0.34
N ASP A 73 5.64 17.37 -0.36
CA ASP A 73 4.63 18.22 -0.99
C ASP A 73 4.25 17.72 -2.40
N TRP A 74 3.36 18.46 -3.04
CA TRP A 74 2.90 18.10 -4.38
C TRP A 74 4.05 18.10 -5.40
N GLU A 75 4.95 19.06 -5.36
CA GLU A 75 6.05 19.16 -6.32
C GLU A 75 6.95 17.92 -6.26
N ARG A 76 7.22 17.41 -5.05
CA ARG A 76 8.02 16.19 -4.89
C ARG A 76 7.24 14.94 -5.31
N TRP A 77 5.95 14.85 -4.99
CA TRP A 77 5.11 13.74 -5.42
C TRP A 77 4.91 13.69 -6.94
N GLU A 78 4.70 14.83 -7.61
CA GLU A 78 4.56 14.88 -9.08
C GLU A 78 5.80 14.30 -9.77
N LYS A 79 7.00 14.68 -9.31
CA LYS A 79 8.27 14.12 -9.82
C LYS A 79 8.36 12.62 -9.61
N GLU A 80 7.92 12.13 -8.45
CA GLU A 80 7.93 10.70 -8.15
C GLU A 80 6.96 9.91 -9.04
N ILE A 81 5.76 10.42 -9.25
CA ILE A 81 4.75 9.78 -10.11
C ILE A 81 5.23 9.76 -11.57
N ASP A 82 5.79 10.84 -12.06
CA ASP A 82 6.38 10.90 -13.39
C ASP A 82 7.53 9.91 -13.54
N TRP A 83 8.38 9.79 -12.51
CA TRP A 83 9.43 8.77 -12.45
C TRP A 83 8.85 7.35 -12.48
N MET A 84 7.81 7.07 -11.71
CA MET A 84 7.09 5.78 -11.74
C MET A 84 6.61 5.46 -13.16
N ALA A 85 5.96 6.41 -13.83
CA ALA A 85 5.47 6.23 -15.19
C ALA A 85 6.60 5.94 -16.18
N MET A 86 7.69 6.67 -16.09
CA MET A 86 8.86 6.46 -16.95
C MET A 86 9.53 5.10 -16.73
N HIS A 87 9.39 4.52 -15.54
CA HIS A 87 9.92 3.18 -15.20
C HIS A 87 8.90 2.05 -15.34
N GLY A 88 7.69 2.38 -15.83
CA GLY A 88 6.66 1.40 -16.13
C GLY A 88 5.94 0.84 -14.90
N ILE A 89 6.06 1.49 -13.75
CA ILE A 89 5.33 1.13 -12.53
C ILE A 89 3.86 1.45 -12.74
N ASN A 90 3.00 0.49 -12.45
CA ASN A 90 1.56 0.64 -12.67
C ASN A 90 0.71 0.36 -11.42
N MET A 91 1.35 0.02 -10.30
CA MET A 91 0.64 -0.44 -9.10
C MET A 91 1.40 -0.01 -7.83
N PRO A 92 1.51 1.29 -7.53
CA PRO A 92 2.17 1.76 -6.32
C PRO A 92 1.23 1.73 -5.11
N LEU A 93 1.79 1.45 -3.92
CA LEU A 93 1.11 1.73 -2.66
C LEU A 93 0.82 3.25 -2.54
N SER A 94 -0.34 3.63 -2.04
CA SER A 94 -0.76 5.03 -1.90
C SER A 94 -1.49 5.23 -0.56
N ILE A 95 -0.74 5.61 0.47
CA ILE A 95 -1.26 5.76 1.85
C ILE A 95 -1.36 7.20 2.34
N THR A 96 -0.87 8.18 1.59
CA THR A 96 -1.02 9.60 1.90
C THR A 96 -2.50 9.94 2.07
N GLY A 97 -2.87 10.64 3.13
CA GLY A 97 -4.25 11.08 3.36
C GLY A 97 -5.24 9.97 3.78
N MET A 98 -4.78 8.74 3.99
CA MET A 98 -5.67 7.65 4.46
C MET A 98 -6.14 7.86 5.90
N GLU A 99 -5.40 8.61 6.71
CA GLU A 99 -5.84 9.04 8.04
C GLU A 99 -7.11 9.89 8.00
N VAL A 100 -7.40 10.54 6.87
CA VAL A 100 -8.66 11.32 6.69
C VAL A 100 -9.87 10.41 6.59
N VAL A 101 -9.72 9.23 5.96
CA VAL A 101 -10.78 8.21 5.91
C VAL A 101 -11.15 7.80 7.34
N TRP A 102 -10.15 7.51 8.16
CA TRP A 102 -10.34 7.14 9.56
C TRP A 102 -10.92 8.27 10.40
N TYR A 103 -10.43 9.50 10.20
CA TYR A 103 -10.96 10.68 10.89
C TYR A 103 -12.46 10.85 10.64
N ASN A 104 -12.88 10.80 9.37
CA ASN A 104 -14.26 10.92 8.99
C ASN A 104 -15.13 9.76 9.52
N LEU A 105 -14.65 8.53 9.37
CA LEU A 105 -15.31 7.32 9.87
C LEU A 105 -15.56 7.41 11.38
N LEU A 106 -14.53 7.73 12.16
CA LEU A 106 -14.63 7.81 13.62
C LEU A 106 -15.53 8.97 14.07
N LYS A 107 -15.50 10.12 13.39
CA LYS A 107 -16.48 11.20 13.61
C LYS A 107 -17.91 10.73 13.37
N ARG A 108 -18.16 9.96 12.33
CA ARG A 108 -19.48 9.42 11.98
C ARG A 108 -20.06 8.53 13.07
N ILE A 109 -19.21 7.80 13.79
CA ILE A 109 -19.63 6.92 14.89
C ILE A 109 -19.51 7.55 16.28
N GLY A 110 -19.29 8.87 16.36
CA GLY A 110 -19.38 9.65 17.61
C GLY A 110 -18.07 9.79 18.39
N TYR A 111 -16.92 9.61 17.77
CA TYR A 111 -15.64 9.96 18.38
C TYR A 111 -15.40 11.47 18.38
N THR A 112 -14.83 12.00 19.45
CA THR A 112 -14.35 13.39 19.52
C THR A 112 -13.03 13.52 18.75
N THR A 113 -12.60 14.77 18.50
CA THR A 113 -11.30 15.02 17.86
C THR A 113 -10.14 14.51 18.73
N GLU A 114 -10.26 14.69 20.04
CA GLU A 114 -9.28 14.27 21.03
C GLU A 114 -9.11 12.73 20.99
N GLU A 115 -10.21 11.99 21.05
CA GLU A 115 -10.20 10.53 20.98
C GLU A 115 -9.63 10.01 19.64
N ILE A 116 -9.93 10.68 18.54
CA ILE A 116 -9.36 10.34 17.21
C ILE A 116 -7.85 10.56 17.19
N ASN A 117 -7.38 11.65 17.78
CA ASN A 117 -5.95 11.95 17.88
C ASN A 117 -5.19 11.04 18.86
N GLU A 118 -5.88 10.37 19.77
CA GLU A 118 -5.30 9.29 20.59
C GLU A 118 -5.13 7.99 19.80
N PHE A 119 -5.87 7.82 18.72
CA PHE A 119 -5.80 6.63 17.85
C PHE A 119 -4.88 6.82 16.64
N ILE A 120 -5.02 7.94 15.91
CA ILE A 120 -4.25 8.20 14.68
C ILE A 120 -2.84 8.67 15.05
N SER A 121 -1.84 7.99 14.52
CA SER A 121 -0.44 8.35 14.73
C SER A 121 -0.02 9.60 13.95
N GLY A 122 1.03 10.26 14.41
CA GLY A 122 1.66 11.36 13.69
C GLY A 122 2.40 10.92 12.43
N PRO A 123 2.80 11.86 11.55
CA PRO A 123 3.32 11.56 10.21
C PRO A 123 4.53 10.62 10.18
N ALA A 124 5.44 10.77 11.14
CA ALA A 124 6.64 9.93 11.23
C ALA A 124 6.34 8.47 11.63
N PHE A 125 5.14 8.17 12.14
CA PHE A 125 4.71 6.86 12.61
C PHE A 125 3.51 6.30 11.85
N MET A 126 3.01 7.05 10.88
CA MET A 126 1.83 6.72 10.08
C MET A 126 1.93 5.35 9.41
N ALA A 127 3.11 4.97 8.89
CA ALA A 127 3.34 3.68 8.25
C ALA A 127 3.01 2.50 9.17
N TRP A 128 3.49 2.53 10.40
CA TRP A 128 3.27 1.44 11.37
C TRP A 128 1.85 1.44 11.93
N TRP A 129 1.22 2.61 12.07
CA TRP A 129 -0.19 2.70 12.39
C TRP A 129 -1.05 2.08 11.28
N GLN A 130 -0.77 2.37 10.00
CA GLN A 130 -1.47 1.77 8.86
C GLN A 130 -1.26 0.24 8.76
N MET A 131 -0.15 -0.27 9.28
CA MET A 131 0.13 -1.72 9.38
C MET A 131 -0.43 -2.36 10.66
N ASN A 132 -1.25 -1.67 11.45
CA ASN A 132 -1.81 -2.14 12.73
C ASN A 132 -0.75 -2.44 13.81
N ASN A 133 0.42 -1.83 13.76
CA ASN A 133 1.51 -2.10 14.69
C ASN A 133 1.48 -1.24 15.95
N LEU A 134 0.99 -0.01 15.85
CA LEU A 134 0.88 0.91 16.99
C LEU A 134 -0.26 1.90 16.78
N GLU A 135 -0.74 2.53 17.85
CA GLU A 135 -1.72 3.64 17.76
C GLU A 135 -1.24 4.86 18.54
N GLY A 136 -1.71 6.05 18.14
CA GLY A 136 -1.61 7.29 18.89
C GLY A 136 -0.21 7.87 19.09
N TRP A 137 0.81 7.33 18.46
CA TRP A 137 2.19 7.77 18.67
C TRP A 137 2.58 8.94 17.76
N GLY A 138 3.24 9.96 18.33
CA GLY A 138 3.76 11.09 17.56
C GLY A 138 2.72 12.12 17.11
N GLY A 139 1.50 12.03 17.64
CA GLY A 139 0.44 13.03 17.47
C GLY A 139 0.42 14.08 18.60
N PRO A 140 -0.64 14.89 18.71
CA PRO A 140 -1.82 14.93 17.83
C PRO A 140 -1.56 15.62 16.47
N ASN A 141 -2.32 15.21 15.47
CA ASN A 141 -2.30 15.89 14.18
C ASN A 141 -3.25 17.10 14.21
N PRO A 142 -2.82 18.31 13.79
CA PRO A 142 -3.73 19.45 13.72
C PRO A 142 -4.74 19.29 12.58
N ASP A 143 -5.89 19.95 12.68
CA ASP A 143 -6.93 19.92 11.63
C ASP A 143 -6.41 20.33 10.25
N SER A 144 -5.43 21.24 10.21
CA SER A 144 -4.79 21.64 8.95
C SER A 144 -4.06 20.50 8.26
N TRP A 145 -3.51 19.54 9.02
CA TRP A 145 -2.86 18.36 8.50
C TRP A 145 -3.85 17.52 7.69
N TYR A 146 -4.99 17.14 8.27
CA TYR A 146 -5.99 16.34 7.59
C TYR A 146 -6.46 16.98 6.27
N ARG A 147 -6.74 18.30 6.28
CA ARG A 147 -7.13 19.03 5.06
C ARG A 147 -6.03 19.04 3.99
N GLN A 148 -4.77 19.21 4.41
CA GLN A 148 -3.63 19.24 3.49
C GLN A 148 -3.38 17.86 2.89
N GLN A 149 -3.46 16.80 3.70
CA GLN A 149 -3.25 15.42 3.23
C GLN A 149 -4.36 14.96 2.29
N GLU A 150 -5.62 15.33 2.57
CA GLU A 150 -6.73 15.09 1.64
C GLU A 150 -6.50 15.76 0.28
N ALA A 151 -6.16 17.05 0.29
CA ALA A 151 -5.91 17.79 -0.93
C ALA A 151 -4.70 17.25 -1.71
N LEU A 152 -3.64 16.86 -1.02
CA LEU A 152 -2.45 16.26 -1.61
C LEU A 152 -2.78 14.91 -2.25
N GLN A 153 -3.48 14.02 -1.53
CA GLN A 153 -3.83 12.70 -2.04
C GLN A 153 -4.73 12.78 -3.29
N LYS A 154 -5.66 13.71 -3.33
CA LYS A 154 -6.49 13.94 -4.53
C LYS A 154 -5.64 14.28 -5.76
N LYS A 155 -4.61 15.11 -5.60
CA LYS A 155 -3.65 15.41 -6.70
C LYS A 155 -2.85 14.18 -7.11
N ILE A 156 -2.32 13.43 -6.14
CA ILE A 156 -1.55 12.19 -6.35
C ILE A 156 -2.37 11.20 -7.18
N ILE A 157 -3.60 10.91 -6.77
CA ILE A 157 -4.46 9.94 -7.44
C ILE A 157 -4.86 10.41 -8.84
N THR A 158 -5.18 11.70 -8.99
CA THR A 158 -5.50 12.27 -10.30
C THR A 158 -4.35 12.07 -11.27
N ARG A 159 -3.12 12.43 -10.85
CA ARG A 159 -1.93 12.27 -11.69
C ARG A 159 -1.61 10.80 -12.01
N MET A 160 -1.72 9.92 -11.02
CA MET A 160 -1.54 8.48 -11.24
C MET A 160 -2.50 7.96 -12.33
N ARG A 161 -3.80 8.27 -12.20
CA ARG A 161 -4.82 7.80 -13.13
C ARG A 161 -4.66 8.38 -14.54
N GLU A 162 -4.28 9.64 -14.67
CA GLU A 162 -3.93 10.27 -15.95
C GLU A 162 -2.81 9.51 -16.69
N LEU A 163 -1.88 8.92 -15.95
CA LEU A 163 -0.75 8.16 -16.48
C LEU A 163 -1.03 6.65 -16.61
N GLY A 164 -2.24 6.20 -16.31
CA GLY A 164 -2.61 4.78 -16.33
C GLY A 164 -1.99 3.96 -15.21
N ILE A 165 -1.71 4.59 -14.08
CA ILE A 165 -1.22 3.97 -12.85
C ILE A 165 -2.41 3.75 -11.90
N GLU A 166 -2.59 2.52 -11.43
CA GLU A 166 -3.65 2.16 -10.48
C GLU A 166 -3.09 2.16 -9.05
N PRO A 167 -3.58 3.04 -8.15
CA PRO A 167 -3.11 3.08 -6.77
C PRO A 167 -3.57 1.84 -5.99
N VAL A 168 -2.71 1.37 -5.09
CA VAL A 168 -3.06 0.38 -4.06
C VAL A 168 -3.39 1.14 -2.78
N PHE A 169 -4.65 1.11 -2.35
CA PHE A 169 -5.06 1.77 -1.11
C PHE A 169 -4.98 0.82 0.08
N PRO A 170 -4.76 1.31 1.29
CA PRO A 170 -5.09 0.55 2.49
C PRO A 170 -6.56 0.14 2.47
N GLY A 171 -6.82 -1.13 2.81
CA GLY A 171 -8.16 -1.64 2.99
C GLY A 171 -8.52 -1.78 4.47
N TYR A 172 -9.74 -2.24 4.76
CA TYR A 172 -10.17 -2.54 6.11
C TYR A 172 -9.98 -4.01 6.45
N ALA A 173 -9.24 -4.29 7.52
CA ALA A 173 -8.97 -5.64 8.00
C ALA A 173 -9.19 -5.80 9.51
N GLY A 174 -10.17 -5.09 10.07
CA GLY A 174 -10.54 -5.22 11.47
C GLY A 174 -9.83 -4.25 12.43
N MET A 175 -8.94 -3.38 11.97
CA MET A 175 -8.32 -2.37 12.84
C MET A 175 -9.37 -1.43 13.42
N VAL A 176 -9.32 -1.20 14.74
CA VAL A 176 -10.19 -0.25 15.45
C VAL A 176 -9.46 0.34 16.66
N PRO A 177 -9.89 1.52 17.17
CA PRO A 177 -9.36 2.03 18.44
C PRO A 177 -9.56 1.04 19.59
N ARG A 178 -8.59 0.91 20.48
CA ARG A 178 -8.65 -0.02 21.61
C ARG A 178 -9.85 0.20 22.53
N ASN A 179 -10.31 1.43 22.65
CA ASN A 179 -11.44 1.83 23.51
C ASN A 179 -12.82 1.60 22.87
N ILE A 180 -12.90 1.09 21.63
CA ILE A 180 -14.19 0.97 20.93
C ILE A 180 -15.13 -0.02 21.61
N GLY A 181 -14.59 -1.08 22.21
CA GLY A 181 -15.38 -2.04 22.97
C GLY A 181 -16.07 -1.41 24.18
N GLU A 182 -15.34 -0.58 24.93
CA GLU A 182 -15.90 0.16 26.08
C GLU A 182 -16.89 1.23 25.62
N LYS A 183 -16.55 1.96 24.55
CA LYS A 183 -17.35 3.10 24.09
C LYS A 183 -18.64 2.69 23.37
N LEU A 184 -18.59 1.66 22.53
CA LEU A 184 -19.69 1.27 21.62
C LEU A 184 -20.19 -0.16 21.83
N GLY A 185 -19.57 -0.94 22.72
CA GLY A 185 -19.97 -2.33 22.99
C GLY A 185 -19.48 -3.34 21.96
N TYR A 186 -18.57 -2.97 21.07
CA TYR A 186 -18.05 -3.86 20.03
C TYR A 186 -17.17 -4.98 20.61
N GLN A 187 -17.24 -6.16 20.03
CA GLN A 187 -16.37 -7.28 20.41
C GLN A 187 -15.02 -7.14 19.74
N ILE A 188 -13.98 -7.03 20.55
CA ILE A 188 -12.61 -6.85 20.09
C ILE A 188 -11.69 -7.94 20.61
N ALA A 189 -10.64 -8.25 19.83
CA ALA A 189 -9.46 -8.98 20.28
C ALA A 189 -8.28 -8.02 20.46
N ASP A 190 -7.36 -8.38 21.38
CA ASP A 190 -6.14 -7.64 21.61
C ASP A 190 -4.97 -8.28 20.85
N PRO A 191 -4.45 -7.67 19.78
CA PRO A 191 -3.28 -8.18 19.05
C PRO A 191 -1.96 -8.02 19.83
N GLY A 192 -2.00 -7.50 21.06
CA GLY A 192 -0.83 -7.35 21.92
C GLY A 192 -0.03 -6.09 21.63
N LYS A 193 1.30 -6.23 21.66
CA LYS A 193 2.24 -5.10 21.50
C LYS A 193 3.19 -5.32 20.34
N TRP A 194 3.65 -4.22 19.76
CA TRP A 194 4.75 -4.16 18.81
C TRP A 194 5.86 -3.26 19.34
N CYS A 195 7.08 -3.78 19.49
CA CYS A 195 8.21 -3.03 20.05
C CYS A 195 7.89 -2.30 21.38
N GLY A 196 7.02 -2.89 22.22
CA GLY A 196 6.58 -2.30 23.48
C GLY A 196 5.36 -1.37 23.39
N PHE A 197 4.94 -0.96 22.19
CA PHE A 197 3.76 -0.13 21.96
C PHE A 197 2.49 -0.99 21.85
N PRO A 198 1.35 -0.54 22.41
CA PRO A 198 0.09 -1.24 22.20
C PRO A 198 -0.33 -1.14 20.72
N ARG A 199 -0.81 -2.27 20.18
CA ARG A 199 -1.42 -2.29 18.85
C ARG A 199 -2.84 -1.74 18.91
N PRO A 200 -3.40 -1.23 17.80
CA PRO A 200 -4.85 -1.08 17.66
C PRO A 200 -5.56 -2.41 17.98
N ALA A 201 -6.78 -2.34 18.46
CA ALA A 201 -7.59 -3.53 18.64
C ALA A 201 -8.04 -4.11 17.29
N PHE A 202 -8.42 -5.38 17.30
CA PHE A 202 -9.03 -6.06 16.15
C PHE A 202 -10.52 -6.26 16.43
N LEU A 203 -11.38 -5.65 15.60
CA LEU A 203 -12.82 -5.89 15.63
C LEU A 203 -13.11 -7.33 15.21
N SER A 204 -13.75 -8.10 16.09
CA SER A 204 -14.09 -9.48 15.79
C SER A 204 -14.93 -9.57 14.52
N THR A 205 -14.57 -10.48 13.63
CA THR A 205 -15.39 -10.75 12.43
C THR A 205 -16.69 -11.49 12.76
N GLU A 206 -16.90 -11.85 14.04
CA GLU A 206 -18.15 -12.41 14.56
C GLU A 206 -19.06 -11.34 15.17
N ASP A 207 -18.54 -10.12 15.38
CA ASP A 207 -19.35 -8.99 15.82
C ASP A 207 -20.32 -8.54 14.73
N GLU A 208 -21.56 -8.29 15.10
CA GLU A 208 -22.61 -7.84 14.18
C GLU A 208 -22.27 -6.51 13.47
N HIS A 209 -21.36 -5.70 14.01
CA HIS A 209 -20.94 -4.43 13.46
C HIS A 209 -19.78 -4.54 12.46
N PHE A 210 -19.12 -5.70 12.32
CA PHE A 210 -17.95 -5.84 11.43
C PHE A 210 -18.26 -5.41 10.00
N ASP A 211 -19.30 -5.96 9.42
CA ASP A 211 -19.71 -5.66 8.03
C ASP A 211 -20.11 -4.18 7.85
N SER A 212 -20.84 -3.62 8.81
CA SER A 212 -21.27 -2.22 8.74
C SER A 212 -20.10 -1.25 8.93
N PHE A 213 -19.15 -1.58 9.80
CA PHE A 213 -17.94 -0.78 10.00
C PHE A 213 -17.04 -0.80 8.74
N ALA A 214 -16.84 -1.98 8.17
CA ALA A 214 -16.12 -2.13 6.91
C ALA A 214 -16.79 -1.35 5.77
N ALA A 215 -18.12 -1.44 5.65
CA ALA A 215 -18.87 -0.68 4.66
C ALA A 215 -18.66 0.83 4.83
N MET A 216 -18.75 1.36 6.05
CA MET A 216 -18.49 2.78 6.33
C MET A 216 -17.06 3.20 5.95
N TYR A 217 -16.07 2.33 6.20
CA TYR A 217 -14.68 2.60 5.79
C TYR A 217 -14.55 2.75 4.28
N TYR A 218 -15.10 1.80 3.51
CA TYR A 218 -15.03 1.83 2.06
C TYR A 218 -15.88 2.96 1.46
N GLU A 219 -17.02 3.31 2.06
CA GLU A 219 -17.82 4.48 1.66
C GLU A 219 -17.02 5.80 1.79
N GLU A 220 -16.34 6.01 2.93
CA GLU A 220 -15.53 7.21 3.12
C GLU A 220 -14.30 7.22 2.19
N LEU A 221 -13.66 6.07 1.99
CA LEU A 221 -12.56 5.93 1.05
C LEU A 221 -12.98 6.26 -0.38
N GLU A 222 -14.10 5.70 -0.84
CA GLU A 222 -14.63 5.93 -2.19
C GLU A 222 -15.03 7.39 -2.38
N LYS A 223 -15.69 7.99 -1.39
CA LYS A 223 -16.11 9.38 -1.40
C LYS A 223 -14.93 10.36 -1.51
N LEU A 224 -13.82 10.06 -0.83
CA LEU A 224 -12.64 10.93 -0.83
C LEU A 224 -11.77 10.73 -2.08
N TYR A 225 -11.54 9.47 -2.48
CA TYR A 225 -10.47 9.11 -3.41
C TYR A 225 -10.92 8.22 -4.58
N GLY A 226 -12.20 7.83 -4.60
CA GLY A 226 -12.75 6.95 -5.62
C GLY A 226 -12.43 5.48 -5.38
N LYS A 227 -12.95 4.62 -6.26
CA LYS A 227 -12.73 3.17 -6.20
C LYS A 227 -11.30 2.80 -6.58
N ALA A 228 -10.79 1.74 -5.96
CA ALA A 228 -9.59 1.07 -6.38
C ALA A 228 -9.86 -0.43 -6.60
N LYS A 229 -9.00 -1.07 -7.37
CA LYS A 229 -9.02 -2.53 -7.53
C LYS A 229 -8.20 -3.23 -6.44
N TYR A 230 -7.14 -2.60 -5.97
CA TYR A 230 -6.16 -3.22 -5.07
C TYR A 230 -6.22 -2.56 -3.70
N TYR A 231 -6.37 -3.40 -2.67
CA TYR A 231 -6.39 -2.95 -1.27
C TYR A 231 -5.33 -3.70 -0.47
N SER A 232 -4.41 -2.97 0.17
CA SER A 232 -3.32 -3.53 0.96
C SER A 232 -3.66 -3.50 2.44
N MET A 233 -3.46 -4.61 3.12
CA MET A 233 -3.51 -4.70 4.58
C MET A 233 -2.94 -6.02 5.07
N ASP A 234 -2.36 -5.97 6.26
CA ASP A 234 -1.63 -7.06 6.89
C ASP A 234 -2.09 -7.24 8.34
N PRO A 235 -3.27 -7.84 8.59
CA PRO A 235 -3.74 -8.05 9.94
C PRO A 235 -2.79 -8.97 10.71
N PHE A 236 -2.55 -8.64 11.97
CA PHE A 236 -1.62 -9.38 12.85
C PHE A 236 -0.16 -9.42 12.37
N HIS A 237 0.24 -8.44 11.58
CA HIS A 237 1.61 -8.31 11.06
C HIS A 237 2.65 -8.30 12.19
N GLU A 238 3.87 -8.80 11.92
CA GLU A 238 5.00 -8.80 12.85
C GLU A 238 4.69 -9.34 14.27
N GLY A 239 4.12 -10.52 14.33
CA GLY A 239 3.90 -11.22 15.60
C GLY A 239 2.66 -10.76 16.39
N GLY A 240 1.70 -10.13 15.73
CA GLY A 240 0.41 -9.85 16.35
C GLY A 240 -0.26 -11.11 16.91
N ASN A 241 -0.79 -11.03 18.14
CA ASN A 241 -1.48 -12.14 18.80
C ASN A 241 -2.80 -12.45 18.08
N THR A 242 -3.05 -13.73 17.85
CA THR A 242 -4.27 -14.23 17.19
C THR A 242 -5.09 -15.14 18.09
N GLU A 243 -4.81 -15.14 19.39
CA GLU A 243 -5.56 -15.95 20.37
C GLU A 243 -7.04 -15.53 20.37
N GLY A 244 -7.92 -16.53 20.28
CA GLY A 244 -9.35 -16.32 20.22
C GLY A 244 -9.89 -15.83 18.85
N VAL A 245 -9.06 -15.75 17.82
CA VAL A 245 -9.48 -15.36 16.47
C VAL A 245 -9.52 -16.58 15.54
N ASP A 246 -10.68 -16.85 14.95
CA ASP A 246 -10.81 -17.78 13.83
C ASP A 246 -10.23 -17.12 12.57
N LEU A 247 -8.99 -17.46 12.24
CA LEU A 247 -8.25 -16.85 11.12
C LEU A 247 -8.89 -17.14 9.77
N ALA A 248 -9.44 -18.32 9.54
CA ALA A 248 -10.08 -18.68 8.28
C ALA A 248 -11.36 -17.88 8.07
N LYS A 249 -12.17 -17.75 9.12
CA LYS A 249 -13.36 -16.89 9.10
C LYS A 249 -13.00 -15.42 8.95
N ALA A 250 -11.96 -14.95 9.66
CA ALA A 250 -11.48 -13.58 9.55
C ALA A 250 -11.05 -13.25 8.12
N GLY A 251 -10.26 -14.11 7.47
CA GLY A 251 -9.84 -13.92 6.08
C GLY A 251 -11.03 -13.84 5.12
N THR A 252 -12.00 -14.77 5.26
CA THR A 252 -13.21 -14.80 4.44
C THR A 252 -14.06 -13.54 4.65
N SER A 253 -14.27 -13.12 5.90
CA SER A 253 -15.08 -11.93 6.22
C SER A 253 -14.44 -10.63 5.70
N ILE A 254 -13.13 -10.48 5.87
CA ILE A 254 -12.37 -9.33 5.34
C ILE A 254 -12.52 -9.27 3.81
N MET A 255 -12.30 -10.40 3.12
CA MET A 255 -12.41 -10.44 1.66
C MET A 255 -13.85 -10.18 1.19
N SER A 256 -14.85 -10.72 1.89
CA SER A 256 -16.27 -10.49 1.61
C SER A 256 -16.62 -9.00 1.72
N ALA A 257 -16.19 -8.35 2.80
CA ALA A 257 -16.42 -6.91 3.00
C ALA A 257 -15.78 -6.06 1.90
N MET A 258 -14.56 -6.41 1.50
CA MET A 258 -13.85 -5.77 0.40
C MET A 258 -14.60 -5.93 -0.93
N LYS A 259 -15.09 -7.14 -1.24
CA LYS A 259 -15.84 -7.42 -2.47
C LYS A 259 -17.24 -6.80 -2.48
N LYS A 260 -17.86 -6.56 -1.32
CA LYS A 260 -19.09 -5.78 -1.24
C LYS A 260 -18.87 -4.34 -1.70
N ALA A 261 -17.71 -3.74 -1.39
CA ALA A 261 -17.34 -2.40 -1.85
C ALA A 261 -16.93 -2.39 -3.33
N ASN A 262 -16.15 -3.36 -3.77
CA ASN A 262 -15.77 -3.54 -5.17
C ASN A 262 -15.68 -5.04 -5.52
N PRO A 263 -16.57 -5.57 -6.37
CA PRO A 263 -16.57 -7.00 -6.75
C PRO A 263 -15.26 -7.48 -7.40
N GLU A 264 -14.48 -6.58 -8.00
CA GLU A 264 -13.18 -6.89 -8.63
C GLU A 264 -12.00 -6.66 -7.67
N ALA A 265 -12.28 -6.39 -6.39
CA ALA A 265 -11.23 -6.13 -5.41
C ALA A 265 -10.26 -7.30 -5.27
N VAL A 266 -8.99 -6.96 -5.16
CA VAL A 266 -7.89 -7.88 -4.88
C VAL A 266 -7.20 -7.42 -3.61
N TRP A 267 -7.08 -8.33 -2.66
CA TRP A 267 -6.32 -8.11 -1.44
C TRP A 267 -4.83 -8.23 -1.73
N VAL A 268 -4.07 -7.18 -1.44
CA VAL A 268 -2.61 -7.16 -1.56
C VAL A 268 -2.02 -7.34 -0.18
N MET A 269 -1.22 -8.38 0.04
CA MET A 269 -0.68 -8.72 1.34
C MET A 269 0.85 -8.84 1.29
N GLN A 270 1.53 -8.20 2.22
CA GLN A 270 2.99 -8.28 2.34
C GLN A 270 3.38 -9.62 2.97
N ALA A 271 4.24 -10.39 2.30
CA ALA A 271 4.90 -11.54 2.90
C ALA A 271 6.11 -11.05 3.70
N TRP A 272 5.95 -11.09 5.01
CA TRP A 272 6.95 -10.67 5.99
C TRP A 272 6.91 -11.59 7.20
N GLN A 273 7.98 -12.30 7.51
CA GLN A 273 8.01 -13.33 8.56
C GLN A 273 6.89 -14.38 8.35
N ALA A 274 5.99 -14.54 9.32
CA ALA A 274 4.87 -15.48 9.27
C ALA A 274 3.67 -15.00 8.43
N ASN A 275 3.67 -13.75 7.95
CA ASN A 275 2.61 -13.22 7.09
C ASN A 275 2.86 -13.60 5.61
N PRO A 276 1.84 -13.92 4.78
CA PRO A 276 0.47 -14.19 5.17
C PRO A 276 0.34 -15.48 6.01
N ARG A 277 -0.53 -15.44 7.01
CA ARG A 277 -0.85 -16.64 7.79
C ARG A 277 -1.67 -17.60 6.94
N GLU A 278 -1.18 -18.82 6.71
CA GLU A 278 -1.83 -19.81 5.84
C GLU A 278 -3.30 -20.02 6.22
N ALA A 279 -3.60 -20.15 7.50
CA ALA A 279 -4.96 -20.33 7.99
C ALA A 279 -5.92 -19.19 7.56
N MET A 280 -5.41 -17.96 7.46
CA MET A 280 -6.23 -16.80 7.07
C MET A 280 -6.53 -16.77 5.57
N VAL A 281 -5.59 -17.21 4.74
CA VAL A 281 -5.68 -17.04 3.28
C VAL A 281 -6.10 -18.32 2.56
N SER A 282 -6.08 -19.48 3.22
CA SER A 282 -6.36 -20.79 2.62
C SER A 282 -7.76 -20.90 2.00
N THR A 283 -8.73 -20.16 2.54
CA THR A 283 -10.14 -20.16 2.08
C THR A 283 -10.40 -19.21 0.93
N LEU A 284 -9.47 -18.26 0.64
CA LEU A 284 -9.65 -17.27 -0.42
C LEU A 284 -9.47 -17.92 -1.80
N ASP A 285 -10.13 -17.38 -2.82
CA ASP A 285 -9.97 -17.83 -4.19
C ASP A 285 -8.63 -17.34 -4.80
N SER A 286 -8.16 -18.02 -5.86
CA SER A 286 -6.85 -17.74 -6.45
C SER A 286 -6.69 -16.30 -6.99
N GLY A 287 -7.77 -15.66 -7.40
CA GLY A 287 -7.74 -14.28 -7.90
C GLY A 287 -7.96 -13.20 -6.82
N ASP A 288 -8.26 -13.60 -5.58
CA ASP A 288 -8.63 -12.69 -4.50
C ASP A 288 -7.43 -12.09 -3.78
N LEU A 289 -6.29 -12.77 -3.83
CA LEU A 289 -5.08 -12.40 -3.12
C LEU A 289 -3.90 -12.26 -4.07
N LEU A 290 -3.15 -11.18 -3.91
CA LEU A 290 -1.82 -10.97 -4.49
C LEU A 290 -0.81 -10.80 -3.36
N VAL A 291 0.15 -11.71 -3.27
CA VAL A 291 1.19 -11.67 -2.23
C VAL A 291 2.41 -10.91 -2.74
N LEU A 292 2.91 -10.00 -1.93
CA LEU A 292 4.19 -9.34 -2.17
C LEU A 292 5.26 -10.08 -1.34
N ASP A 293 6.12 -10.84 -1.98
CA ASP A 293 7.30 -11.41 -1.31
C ASP A 293 8.30 -10.29 -1.08
N LEU A 294 8.10 -9.57 0.05
CA LEU A 294 8.55 -8.19 0.23
C LEU A 294 10.06 -8.03 0.33
N TYR A 295 10.77 -9.06 0.75
CA TYR A 295 12.23 -9.03 0.97
C TYR A 295 12.94 -10.13 0.18
N SER A 296 12.50 -10.33 -1.06
CA SER A 296 12.94 -11.44 -1.89
C SER A 296 14.42 -11.39 -2.25
N GLU A 297 15.04 -10.20 -2.26
CA GLU A 297 16.47 -10.06 -2.56
C GLU A 297 17.39 -10.62 -1.45
N LYS A 298 16.83 -10.88 -0.25
CA LYS A 298 17.63 -11.37 0.88
C LYS A 298 16.98 -12.54 1.64
N LEU A 299 15.69 -12.47 1.88
CA LEU A 299 14.93 -13.46 2.64
C LEU A 299 13.67 -13.87 1.89
N PRO A 300 13.79 -14.42 0.66
CA PRO A 300 12.63 -14.84 -0.13
C PRO A 300 11.83 -15.89 0.62
N GLN A 301 10.51 -15.81 0.54
CA GLN A 301 9.62 -16.83 1.12
C GLN A 301 9.33 -17.96 0.11
N TRP A 302 9.71 -17.77 -1.15
CA TRP A 302 9.57 -18.75 -2.20
C TRP A 302 10.82 -18.85 -3.08
N GLY A 303 11.12 -20.07 -3.53
CA GLY A 303 12.17 -20.32 -4.53
C GLY A 303 13.58 -20.55 -3.97
N ASP A 304 13.84 -20.26 -2.70
CA ASP A 304 15.11 -20.49 -2.05
C ASP A 304 14.94 -21.26 -0.72
N PRO A 305 15.18 -22.58 -0.72
CA PRO A 305 15.04 -23.40 0.49
C PRO A 305 16.01 -23.05 1.63
N GLU A 306 17.07 -22.30 1.36
CA GLU A 306 18.04 -21.86 2.39
C GLU A 306 17.59 -20.55 3.07
N SER A 307 16.58 -19.88 2.55
CA SER A 307 16.02 -18.70 3.17
C SER A 307 15.40 -19.01 4.53
N MET A 308 15.71 -18.20 5.52
CA MET A 308 15.14 -18.32 6.87
C MET A 308 13.61 -18.19 6.88
N TRP A 309 13.04 -17.54 5.86
CA TRP A 309 11.59 -17.34 5.73
C TRP A 309 10.94 -18.26 4.70
N TYR A 310 11.69 -19.25 4.21
CA TYR A 310 11.22 -20.19 3.19
C TYR A 310 9.92 -20.88 3.56
N ARG A 311 9.03 -20.99 2.58
CA ARG A 311 7.78 -21.72 2.64
C ARG A 311 7.80 -22.86 1.62
N GLU A 312 7.77 -24.09 2.09
CA GLU A 312 7.82 -25.28 1.22
C GLU A 312 6.72 -25.27 0.13
N LYS A 313 5.52 -24.81 0.48
CA LYS A 313 4.37 -24.72 -0.44
C LYS A 313 4.20 -23.34 -1.07
N GLY A 314 5.17 -22.43 -0.87
CA GLY A 314 5.09 -21.04 -1.33
C GLY A 314 3.84 -20.33 -0.80
N PHE A 315 3.13 -19.68 -1.69
CA PHE A 315 1.89 -18.96 -1.37
C PHE A 315 0.64 -19.72 -1.83
N GLY A 316 0.77 -21.07 -2.00
CA GLY A 316 -0.31 -21.95 -2.40
C GLY A 316 -0.83 -21.66 -3.81
N LYS A 317 -2.14 -21.42 -3.94
CA LYS A 317 -2.81 -21.11 -5.22
C LYS A 317 -2.81 -19.62 -5.61
N HIS A 318 -2.20 -18.76 -4.79
CA HIS A 318 -2.28 -17.31 -4.95
C HIS A 318 -1.14 -16.76 -5.80
N ASP A 319 -1.45 -15.72 -6.56
CA ASP A 319 -0.45 -14.97 -7.30
C ASP A 319 0.50 -14.24 -6.34
N TRP A 320 1.74 -14.07 -6.75
CA TRP A 320 2.74 -13.37 -5.96
C TRP A 320 3.73 -12.58 -6.82
N LEU A 321 4.34 -11.58 -6.21
CA LEU A 321 5.37 -10.75 -6.82
C LEU A 321 6.68 -10.86 -6.04
N TYR A 322 7.78 -11.02 -6.77
CA TYR A 322 9.12 -10.80 -6.25
C TYR A 322 9.30 -9.31 -6.01
N CYS A 323 9.53 -8.91 -4.77
CA CYS A 323 9.69 -7.52 -4.39
C CYS A 323 11.03 -7.30 -3.71
N MET A 324 11.63 -6.14 -3.97
CA MET A 324 12.79 -5.65 -3.26
C MET A 324 12.36 -4.66 -2.18
N LEU A 325 12.97 -4.75 -1.01
CA LEU A 325 12.66 -3.90 0.13
C LEU A 325 13.29 -2.52 -0.04
N LEU A 326 12.48 -1.57 -0.50
CA LEU A 326 12.90 -0.20 -0.77
C LEU A 326 12.75 0.68 0.47
N ASN A 327 13.79 1.48 0.80
CA ASN A 327 13.77 2.47 1.88
C ASN A 327 13.24 1.92 3.22
N PHE A 328 13.63 0.73 3.53
CA PHE A 328 13.44 0.14 4.84
C PHE A 328 14.55 0.62 5.77
N GLY A 329 14.23 1.08 6.97
CA GLY A 329 15.05 1.80 7.92
C GLY A 329 16.51 1.41 8.15
N GLY A 330 16.99 0.29 7.77
CA GLY A 330 18.40 -0.10 7.78
C GLY A 330 18.97 -0.34 6.39
N ASN A 331 18.13 -0.32 5.38
CA ASN A 331 18.50 -0.55 3.98
C ASN A 331 18.47 0.75 3.19
N VAL A 332 19.36 1.64 3.51
CA VAL A 332 19.66 2.80 2.65
C VAL A 332 20.58 2.29 1.54
N GLY A 333 20.11 1.32 0.79
CA GLY A 333 20.86 0.82 -0.34
C GLY A 333 20.77 1.80 -1.51
N LEU A 334 21.90 2.25 -1.98
CA LEU A 334 22.04 2.74 -3.34
C LEU A 334 21.93 1.51 -4.25
N HIS A 335 20.81 1.33 -4.87
CA HIS A 335 20.61 0.27 -5.84
C HIS A 335 20.45 0.81 -7.24
#